data_9e710648dd9ca1a9b780401b3c2ea661
#
_entry.id   9e710648dd9ca1a9b780401b3c2ea661
#
_cell.length_a   1.000
_cell.length_b   1.000
_cell.length_c   1.000
_cell.angle_alpha   90.00
_cell.angle_beta   90.00
_cell.angle_gamma   90.00
#
_symmetry.space_group_name_H-M   'P 1'
#
loop_
_entity.id
_entity.type
_entity.pdbx_description
1 polymer ?
#
loop_
_entity_poly.entity_id
_entity_poly.type
_entity_poly.pdbx_seq_one_letter_code
_entity_poly.pdbx_strand_id
1 'polypeptide(L)'
;ISNNPILGGGSADGAGLTISSQFTENVGASLFWLRAENDNAGSNSVKQYSDAMDFVGLTVPMTFDGVKVTPWGMGGIIGHDSFKGGNFDLNYPMAQGMLPLMGTSTIVANSDKDHGSAWFGGVSADLSYFDPFRFALDAAYGSVDLGTSKLNGKNFDVKRSGWYAALLAEYKLESCTPGLLFWYSSGDDANAYNGSERLPSIDPDVYV
;
A
#
# COMPACT_ATOMS: atom_id res chain seq x y z
N ILE A 1 -9.77 7.30 -3.91
CA ILE A 1 -8.63 6.67 -3.23
C ILE A 1 -7.64 7.74 -2.71
N SER A 2 -8.02 9.01 -2.79
CA SER A 2 -7.23 10.08 -2.19
C SER A 2 -7.16 9.86 -0.67
N ASN A 3 -5.96 9.93 -0.11
CA ASN A 3 -5.62 9.70 1.29
C ASN A 3 -5.58 8.23 1.77
N ASN A 4 -5.49 7.27 0.87
CA ASN A 4 -5.21 5.89 1.26
C ASN A 4 -3.72 5.79 1.71
N PRO A 5 -3.42 5.33 2.93
CA PRO A 5 -2.04 5.27 3.44
C PRO A 5 -1.12 4.32 2.66
N ILE A 6 -1.68 3.45 1.84
CA ILE A 6 -0.90 2.52 0.99
C ILE A 6 -0.43 3.21 -0.29
N LEU A 7 -1.27 4.04 -0.90
CA LEU A 7 -0.93 4.76 -2.13
C LEU A 7 -0.35 6.15 -1.87
N GLY A 8 -0.38 6.60 -0.62
CA GLY A 8 0.13 7.91 -0.22
C GLY A 8 -0.71 9.08 -0.71
N GLY A 9 -0.23 10.28 -0.40
CA GLY A 9 -0.82 11.55 -0.85
C GLY A 9 0.04 12.28 -1.87
N GLY A 10 1.17 11.70 -2.27
CA GLY A 10 2.10 12.26 -3.24
C GLY A 10 1.68 12.03 -4.69
N SER A 11 2.42 12.59 -5.60
CA SER A 11 2.29 12.32 -7.04
C SER A 11 3.31 11.26 -7.42
N ALA A 12 2.86 10.05 -7.74
CA ALA A 12 3.68 9.05 -8.39
C ALA A 12 3.29 8.97 -9.87
N ASP A 13 4.27 9.07 -10.76
CA ASP A 13 4.06 8.84 -12.18
C ASP A 13 4.05 7.34 -12.46
N GLY A 14 2.95 6.84 -13.00
CA GLY A 14 2.79 5.42 -13.34
C GLY A 14 1.89 5.22 -14.54
N ALA A 15 2.06 4.11 -15.23
CA ALA A 15 1.13 3.68 -16.27
C ALA A 15 -0.01 2.87 -15.64
N GLY A 16 -1.24 3.13 -16.02
CA GLY A 16 -2.38 2.40 -15.49
C GLY A 16 -3.57 2.33 -16.41
N LEU A 17 -4.43 1.35 -16.16
CA LEU A 17 -5.70 1.17 -16.82
C LEU A 17 -6.76 0.89 -15.76
N THR A 18 -7.91 1.55 -15.87
CA THR A 18 -9.06 1.28 -15.00
C THR A 18 -10.30 1.02 -15.84
N ILE A 19 -11.05 -0.02 -15.48
CA ILE A 19 -12.36 -0.33 -16.03
C ILE A 19 -13.37 -0.33 -14.88
N SER A 20 -14.40 0.48 -15.00
CA SER A 20 -15.45 0.60 -13.99
C SER A 20 -16.81 0.22 -14.58
N SER A 21 -17.63 -0.42 -13.75
CA SER A 21 -19.01 -0.78 -14.09
C SER A 21 -19.91 -0.53 -12.88
N GLN A 22 -21.11 -0.04 -13.17
CA GLN A 22 -22.18 0.07 -12.21
C GLN A 22 -23.15 -1.09 -12.42
N PHE A 23 -23.33 -1.94 -11.41
CA PHE A 23 -24.18 -3.14 -11.51
C PHE A 23 -25.62 -2.86 -11.08
N THR A 24 -25.79 -2.01 -10.07
CA THR A 24 -27.07 -1.53 -9.58
C THR A 24 -26.96 -0.06 -9.23
N GLU A 25 -28.05 0.58 -8.86
CA GLU A 25 -28.01 1.97 -8.36
C GLU A 25 -27.08 2.15 -7.16
N ASN A 26 -26.89 1.09 -6.40
CA ASN A 26 -26.16 1.13 -5.13
C ASN A 26 -24.78 0.47 -5.17
N VAL A 27 -24.48 -0.36 -6.18
CA VAL A 27 -23.26 -1.19 -6.20
C VAL A 27 -22.55 -1.05 -7.54
N GLY A 28 -21.28 -0.68 -7.46
CA GLY A 28 -20.37 -0.66 -8.60
C GLY A 28 -19.11 -1.47 -8.33
N ALA A 29 -18.26 -1.61 -9.34
CA ALA A 29 -16.91 -2.12 -9.18
C ALA A 29 -15.96 -1.42 -10.15
N SER A 30 -14.70 -1.32 -9.74
CA SER A 30 -13.61 -0.83 -10.58
C SER A 30 -12.43 -1.80 -10.48
N LEU A 31 -12.09 -2.39 -11.62
CA LEU A 31 -10.85 -3.17 -11.78
C LEU A 31 -9.79 -2.23 -12.32
N PHE A 32 -8.61 -2.25 -11.74
CA PHE A 32 -7.49 -1.45 -12.21
C PHE A 32 -6.21 -2.27 -12.31
N TRP A 33 -5.36 -1.87 -13.25
CA TRP A 33 -3.96 -2.27 -13.32
C TRP A 33 -3.09 -1.03 -13.22
N LEU A 34 -2.01 -1.14 -12.49
CA LEU A 34 -1.02 -0.08 -12.28
C LEU A 34 0.38 -0.67 -12.43
N ARG A 35 1.21 -0.10 -13.29
CA ARG A 35 2.65 -0.27 -13.28
C ARG A 35 3.27 0.87 -12.50
N ALA A 36 3.71 0.57 -11.28
CA ALA A 36 4.25 1.56 -10.37
C ALA A 36 5.73 1.88 -10.64
N GLU A 37 6.47 0.91 -11.21
CA GLU A 37 7.88 1.05 -11.52
C GLU A 37 8.22 0.31 -12.82
N ASN A 38 9.09 0.86 -13.64
CA ASN A 38 9.65 0.23 -14.83
C ASN A 38 10.92 0.98 -15.25
N ASP A 39 12.04 0.67 -14.62
CA ASP A 39 13.33 1.32 -14.90
C ASP A 39 14.15 0.56 -15.93
N ASN A 40 13.60 0.34 -17.10
CA ASN A 40 14.33 -0.24 -18.24
C ASN A 40 15.40 0.68 -18.83
N ALA A 41 15.65 1.84 -18.24
CA ALA A 41 16.34 2.92 -18.95
C ALA A 41 17.87 2.84 -18.92
N GLY A 42 18.50 1.93 -18.20
CA GLY A 42 19.92 2.14 -17.90
C GLY A 42 20.88 0.96 -18.06
N SER A 43 20.43 -0.27 -18.18
CA SER A 43 21.35 -1.41 -18.15
C SER A 43 21.09 -2.42 -19.26
N ASN A 44 22.07 -2.57 -20.16
CA ASN A 44 22.11 -3.66 -21.15
C ASN A 44 22.20 -5.07 -20.54
N SER A 45 22.22 -5.19 -19.23
CA SER A 45 22.37 -6.42 -18.47
C SER A 45 21.11 -6.83 -17.68
N VAL A 46 20.10 -5.97 -17.60
CA VAL A 46 18.85 -6.28 -16.89
C VAL A 46 17.93 -7.08 -17.80
N LYS A 47 17.49 -8.22 -17.33
CA LYS A 47 16.47 -9.00 -18.04
C LYS A 47 15.18 -8.18 -18.08
N GLN A 48 14.59 -8.13 -19.24
CA GLN A 48 13.31 -7.47 -19.49
C GLN A 48 12.29 -7.88 -18.41
N TYR A 49 11.68 -6.91 -17.72
CA TYR A 49 10.71 -7.07 -16.61
C TYR A 49 11.26 -7.48 -15.24
N SER A 50 12.56 -7.58 -15.03
CA SER A 50 13.12 -7.89 -13.71
C SER A 50 13.07 -6.70 -12.75
N ASP A 51 12.83 -5.49 -13.24
CA ASP A 51 12.73 -4.22 -12.54
C ASP A 51 11.31 -3.61 -12.53
N ALA A 52 10.30 -4.34 -13.02
CA ALA A 52 8.94 -3.85 -13.08
C ALA A 52 8.14 -4.21 -11.82
N MET A 53 7.29 -3.27 -11.41
CA MET A 53 6.27 -3.50 -10.36
C MET A 53 4.89 -3.31 -10.95
N ASP A 54 4.14 -4.41 -11.02
CA ASP A 54 2.78 -4.44 -11.53
C ASP A 54 1.78 -4.81 -10.44
N PHE A 55 0.72 -4.05 -10.35
CA PHE A 55 -0.38 -4.28 -9.43
C PHE A 55 -1.71 -4.41 -10.18
N VAL A 56 -2.56 -5.31 -9.72
CA VAL A 56 -3.95 -5.43 -10.14
C VAL A 56 -4.84 -5.35 -8.92
N GLY A 57 -5.85 -4.54 -8.98
CA GLY A 57 -6.74 -4.36 -7.84
C GLY A 57 -8.20 -4.17 -8.23
N LEU A 58 -9.06 -4.37 -7.25
CA LEU A 58 -10.50 -4.25 -7.34
C LEU A 58 -11.01 -3.37 -6.20
N THR A 59 -11.91 -2.45 -6.53
CA THR A 59 -12.71 -1.71 -5.55
C THR A 59 -14.19 -1.97 -5.81
N VAL A 60 -14.98 -2.10 -4.74
CA VAL A 60 -16.42 -2.35 -4.83
C VAL A 60 -17.17 -1.30 -4.00
N PRO A 61 -17.38 -0.08 -4.54
CA PRO A 61 -18.16 0.92 -3.85
C PRO A 61 -19.63 0.51 -3.74
N MET A 62 -20.16 0.59 -2.53
CA MET A 62 -21.56 0.35 -2.21
C MET A 62 -22.11 1.58 -1.49
N THR A 63 -23.26 2.08 -1.96
CA THR A 63 -23.90 3.28 -1.39
C THR A 63 -25.37 2.98 -1.12
N PHE A 64 -25.73 3.05 0.15
CA PHE A 64 -27.12 2.92 0.61
C PHE A 64 -27.50 4.20 1.35
N ASP A 65 -28.77 4.29 1.79
CA ASP A 65 -29.23 5.45 2.54
C ASP A 65 -28.41 5.63 3.84
N GLY A 66 -27.66 6.72 3.91
CA GLY A 66 -26.79 7.05 5.03
C GLY A 66 -25.57 6.13 5.26
N VAL A 67 -25.28 5.19 4.34
CA VAL A 67 -24.19 4.23 4.46
C VAL A 67 -23.42 4.12 3.15
N LYS A 68 -22.12 4.40 3.19
CA LYS A 68 -21.20 4.13 2.07
C LYS A 68 -20.11 3.19 2.55
N VAL A 69 -19.89 2.10 1.85
CA VAL A 69 -18.82 1.13 2.18
C VAL A 69 -18.08 0.78 0.88
N THR A 70 -16.77 0.81 0.94
CA THR A 70 -15.92 0.47 -0.20
C THR A 70 -14.85 -0.52 0.23
N PRO A 71 -15.11 -1.83 0.18
CA PRO A 71 -14.05 -2.83 0.26
C PRO A 71 -13.19 -2.77 -1.00
N TRP A 72 -11.91 -3.04 -0.83
CA TRP A 72 -10.95 -3.08 -1.92
C TRP A 72 -9.86 -4.11 -1.64
N GLY A 73 -9.23 -4.58 -2.71
CA GLY A 73 -8.06 -5.45 -2.62
C GLY A 73 -7.16 -5.25 -3.82
N MET A 74 -5.87 -5.48 -3.63
CA MET A 74 -4.85 -5.32 -4.65
C MET A 74 -3.75 -6.35 -4.44
N GLY A 75 -3.33 -7.00 -5.51
CA GLY A 75 -2.16 -7.89 -5.54
C GLY A 75 -1.16 -7.43 -6.59
N GLY A 76 0.12 -7.68 -6.35
CA GLY A 76 1.17 -7.26 -7.26
C GLY A 76 2.37 -8.20 -7.28
N ILE A 77 3.14 -8.06 -8.34
CA ILE A 77 4.43 -8.72 -8.55
C ILE A 77 5.50 -7.64 -8.59
N ILE A 78 6.55 -7.85 -7.82
CA ILE A 78 7.70 -6.95 -7.71
C ILE A 78 8.88 -7.67 -8.35
N GLY A 79 9.44 -7.10 -9.41
CA GLY A 79 10.61 -7.64 -10.07
C GLY A 79 11.81 -7.69 -9.12
N HIS A 80 12.66 -8.72 -9.26
CA HIS A 80 13.83 -8.94 -8.43
C HIS A 80 14.80 -7.74 -8.39
N ASP A 81 14.90 -7.02 -9.49
CA ASP A 81 15.83 -5.90 -9.64
C ASP A 81 15.21 -4.53 -9.35
N SER A 82 13.90 -4.49 -9.01
CA SER A 82 13.20 -3.23 -8.69
C SER A 82 13.87 -2.44 -7.55
N PHE A 83 14.56 -3.13 -6.65
CA PHE A 83 15.32 -2.51 -5.57
C PHE A 83 16.84 -2.75 -5.68
N LYS A 84 17.32 -3.22 -6.86
CA LYS A 84 18.71 -3.50 -7.15
C LYS A 84 19.17 -2.59 -8.28
N GLY A 85 20.21 -1.86 -8.07
CA GLY A 85 20.81 -1.10 -9.15
C GLY A 85 21.13 0.33 -8.78
N GLY A 86 22.05 0.93 -9.53
CA GLY A 86 22.58 2.24 -9.26
C GLY A 86 21.61 3.41 -9.42
N ASN A 87 20.38 3.14 -9.87
CA ASN A 87 19.34 4.16 -10.05
C ASN A 87 18.25 4.11 -8.99
N PHE A 88 18.18 3.04 -8.18
CA PHE A 88 17.23 2.97 -7.09
C PHE A 88 17.93 3.41 -5.79
N ASP A 89 17.77 4.67 -5.45
CA ASP A 89 18.20 5.19 -4.16
C ASP A 89 17.25 4.63 -3.08
N LEU A 90 17.81 4.01 -2.03
CA LEU A 90 17.03 3.56 -0.86
C LEU A 90 16.37 4.74 -0.11
N ASN A 91 16.72 5.97 -0.45
CA ASN A 91 15.99 7.15 -0.04
C ASN A 91 14.70 7.37 -0.86
N TYR A 92 14.47 6.54 -1.90
CA TYR A 92 13.26 6.64 -2.70
C TYR A 92 12.04 6.26 -1.85
N PRO A 93 10.95 7.04 -1.86
CA PRO A 93 9.79 6.81 -1.01
C PRO A 93 9.24 5.39 -1.08
N MET A 94 9.17 4.81 -2.29
CA MET A 94 8.67 3.45 -2.51
C MET A 94 9.51 2.38 -1.80
N ALA A 95 10.85 2.50 -1.82
CA ALA A 95 11.72 1.60 -1.07
C ALA A 95 11.49 1.72 0.43
N GLN A 96 11.37 2.94 0.94
CA GLN A 96 11.07 3.19 2.35
C GLN A 96 9.71 2.62 2.77
N GLY A 97 8.74 2.63 1.87
CA GLY A 97 7.40 2.11 2.11
C GLY A 97 7.29 0.60 2.04
N MET A 98 8.06 -0.07 1.18
CA MET A 98 7.93 -1.50 0.92
C MET A 98 8.98 -2.37 1.63
N LEU A 99 10.16 -1.83 1.91
CA LEU A 99 11.24 -2.61 2.50
C LEU A 99 11.16 -2.67 4.02
N PRO A 100 11.57 -3.80 4.64
CA PRO A 100 11.54 -3.96 6.09
C PRO A 100 12.58 -3.10 6.80
N LEU A 101 13.77 -2.95 6.21
CA LEU A 101 14.89 -2.26 6.83
C LEU A 101 15.29 -1.05 5.99
N MET A 102 15.32 0.11 6.61
CA MET A 102 15.88 1.31 6.01
C MET A 102 17.39 1.17 5.88
N GLY A 103 17.94 1.38 4.70
CA GLY A 103 19.36 1.57 4.47
C GLY A 103 20.21 0.32 4.25
N THR A 104 19.66 -0.89 4.13
CA THR A 104 20.44 -2.10 3.87
C THR A 104 20.22 -2.66 2.46
N SER A 105 20.75 -1.95 1.45
CA SER A 105 20.75 -2.40 0.06
C SER A 105 21.28 -3.83 -0.14
N THR A 106 22.25 -4.24 0.68
CA THR A 106 22.86 -5.56 0.60
C THR A 106 21.88 -6.70 0.94
N ILE A 107 20.99 -6.50 1.90
CA ILE A 107 19.99 -7.52 2.28
C ILE A 107 19.00 -7.71 1.16
N VAL A 108 18.45 -6.62 0.62
CA VAL A 108 17.50 -6.67 -0.48
C VAL A 108 18.11 -7.22 -1.76
N ALA A 109 19.33 -6.78 -2.09
CA ALA A 109 20.05 -7.23 -3.29
C ALA A 109 20.39 -8.73 -3.30
N ASN A 110 20.41 -9.39 -2.15
CA ASN A 110 20.72 -10.81 -2.02
C ASN A 110 19.48 -11.65 -1.64
N SER A 111 18.27 -11.13 -1.84
CA SER A 111 17.06 -11.93 -1.63
C SER A 111 17.02 -13.12 -2.59
N ASP A 112 16.42 -14.23 -2.13
CA ASP A 112 16.42 -15.51 -2.82
C ASP A 112 15.30 -15.68 -3.85
N LYS A 113 14.37 -14.72 -3.94
CA LYS A 113 13.26 -14.77 -4.91
C LYS A 113 13.59 -14.01 -6.19
N ASP A 114 13.27 -14.59 -7.33
CA ASP A 114 13.32 -13.92 -8.64
C ASP A 114 12.25 -12.84 -8.79
N HIS A 115 11.11 -12.99 -8.09
CA HIS A 115 10.05 -12.01 -8.02
C HIS A 115 9.48 -11.97 -6.60
N GLY A 116 9.32 -10.76 -6.08
CA GLY A 116 8.56 -10.53 -4.86
C GLY A 116 7.07 -10.50 -5.13
N SER A 117 6.30 -10.65 -4.09
CA SER A 117 4.84 -10.51 -4.13
C SER A 117 4.39 -9.42 -3.16
N ALA A 118 3.34 -8.71 -3.55
CA ALA A 118 2.68 -7.77 -2.67
C ALA A 118 1.17 -8.01 -2.72
N TRP A 119 0.51 -7.84 -1.60
CA TRP A 119 -0.94 -7.81 -1.56
C TRP A 119 -1.42 -6.85 -0.47
N PHE A 120 -2.53 -6.21 -0.75
CA PHE A 120 -3.15 -5.23 0.12
C PHE A 120 -4.66 -5.43 0.08
N GLY A 121 -5.32 -5.16 1.17
CA GLY A 121 -6.77 -5.17 1.22
C GLY A 121 -7.26 -4.30 2.34
N GLY A 122 -8.45 -3.77 2.16
CA GLY A 122 -9.02 -2.86 3.14
C GLY A 122 -10.48 -2.55 2.89
N VAL A 123 -11.00 -1.71 3.76
CA VAL A 123 -12.37 -1.20 3.67
C VAL A 123 -12.41 0.24 4.16
N SER A 124 -13.08 1.09 3.41
CA SER A 124 -13.50 2.40 3.91
C SER A 124 -15.02 2.44 4.08
N ALA A 125 -15.50 3.10 5.12
CA ALA A 125 -16.92 3.26 5.39
C ALA A 125 -17.24 4.68 5.84
N ASP A 126 -18.40 5.18 5.43
CA ASP A 126 -18.98 6.45 5.87
C ASP A 126 -20.42 6.19 6.30
N LEU A 127 -20.72 6.47 7.54
CA LEU A 127 -22.00 6.20 8.19
C LEU A 127 -22.61 7.53 8.64
N SER A 128 -23.57 8.03 7.89
CA SER A 128 -24.33 9.24 8.20
C SER A 128 -25.80 8.94 8.58
N TYR A 129 -26.14 7.67 8.73
CA TYR A 129 -27.50 7.21 9.11
C TYR A 129 -27.92 7.68 10.49
N PHE A 130 -26.96 7.95 11.39
CA PHE A 130 -27.24 8.31 12.80
C PHE A 130 -27.27 9.82 13.04
N ASP A 131 -27.84 10.59 12.11
CA ASP A 131 -27.92 12.06 12.27
C ASP A 131 -28.34 12.46 13.69
N PRO A 132 -27.63 13.40 14.35
CA PRO A 132 -26.58 14.28 13.84
C PRO A 132 -25.14 13.73 13.88
N PHE A 133 -24.95 12.46 14.19
CA PHE A 133 -23.63 11.82 14.20
C PHE A 133 -23.25 11.33 12.81
N ARG A 134 -21.97 11.49 12.46
CA ARG A 134 -21.33 10.87 11.32
C ARG A 134 -20.09 10.12 11.78
N PHE A 135 -19.92 8.90 11.27
CA PHE A 135 -18.73 8.10 11.51
C PHE A 135 -18.06 7.77 10.18
N ALA A 136 -16.74 7.92 10.12
CA ALA A 136 -15.97 7.41 9.01
C ALA A 136 -14.91 6.44 9.51
N LEU A 137 -14.80 5.30 8.86
CA LEU A 137 -13.86 4.23 9.17
C LEU A 137 -12.96 3.99 7.96
N ASP A 138 -11.68 3.80 8.19
CA ASP A 138 -10.74 3.27 7.21
C ASP A 138 -9.86 2.21 7.88
N ALA A 139 -9.76 1.03 7.26
CA ALA A 139 -8.92 -0.04 7.74
C ALA A 139 -8.27 -0.75 6.56
N ALA A 140 -6.98 -1.06 6.70
CA ALA A 140 -6.20 -1.72 5.69
C ALA A 140 -5.18 -2.67 6.30
N TYR A 141 -4.85 -3.72 5.55
CA TYR A 141 -3.74 -4.62 5.78
C TYR A 141 -2.94 -4.75 4.48
N GLY A 142 -1.62 -4.87 4.61
CA GLY A 142 -0.74 -5.10 3.48
C GLY A 142 0.39 -6.05 3.84
N SER A 143 0.91 -6.71 2.82
CA SER A 143 2.10 -7.57 2.93
C SER A 143 2.91 -7.47 1.64
N VAL A 144 4.20 -7.22 1.78
CA VAL A 144 5.21 -7.28 0.73
C VAL A 144 6.23 -8.32 1.15
N ASP A 145 6.53 -9.28 0.27
CA ASP A 145 7.44 -10.39 0.54
C ASP A 145 8.40 -10.55 -0.64
N LEU A 146 9.66 -10.20 -0.41
CA LEU A 146 10.76 -10.30 -1.37
C LEU A 146 11.65 -11.52 -1.10
N GLY A 147 11.25 -12.41 -0.18
CA GLY A 147 11.98 -13.63 0.15
C GLY A 147 12.88 -13.50 1.36
N THR A 148 13.96 -14.27 1.36
CA THR A 148 14.93 -14.35 2.44
C THR A 148 16.31 -13.96 1.91
N SER A 149 17.05 -13.21 2.68
CA SER A 149 18.43 -12.84 2.40
C SER A 149 19.37 -13.45 3.44
N LYS A 150 20.58 -13.78 3.04
CA LYS A 150 21.61 -14.31 3.93
C LYS A 150 22.79 -13.35 4.02
N LEU A 151 23.04 -12.85 5.21
CA LEU A 151 24.17 -11.96 5.48
C LEU A 151 24.94 -12.44 6.72
N ASN A 152 26.25 -12.60 6.60
CA ASN A 152 27.15 -13.05 7.69
C ASN A 152 26.67 -14.35 8.38
N GLY A 153 26.11 -15.29 7.62
CA GLY A 153 25.60 -16.56 8.12
C GLY A 153 24.23 -16.50 8.81
N LYS A 154 23.60 -15.34 8.88
CA LYS A 154 22.25 -15.15 9.42
C LYS A 154 21.25 -14.97 8.28
N ASN A 155 20.05 -15.52 8.45
CA ASN A 155 18.94 -15.30 7.54
C ASN A 155 18.12 -14.10 8.00
N PHE A 156 17.65 -13.33 7.03
CA PHE A 156 16.79 -12.16 7.20
C PHE A 156 15.58 -12.30 6.28
N ASP A 157 14.40 -12.18 6.83
CA ASP A 157 13.19 -12.12 6.02
C ASP A 157 13.06 -10.73 5.40
N VAL A 158 13.07 -10.67 4.07
CA VAL A 158 12.85 -9.44 3.32
C VAL A 158 11.34 -9.26 3.12
N LYS A 159 10.66 -9.10 4.24
CA LYS A 159 9.20 -9.03 4.31
C LYS A 159 8.76 -7.85 5.15
N ARG A 160 7.70 -7.17 4.70
CA ARG A 160 7.01 -6.14 5.47
C ARG A 160 5.52 -6.40 5.41
N SER A 161 4.87 -6.51 6.58
CA SER A 161 3.42 -6.77 6.64
C SER A 161 2.82 -6.16 7.89
N GLY A 162 1.71 -5.45 7.74
CA GLY A 162 1.09 -4.78 8.85
C GLY A 162 -0.30 -4.26 8.52
N TRP A 163 -0.91 -3.59 9.48
CA TRP A 163 -2.27 -3.08 9.37
C TRP A 163 -2.40 -1.66 9.91
N TYR A 164 -3.46 -1.02 9.48
CA TYR A 164 -3.85 0.32 9.86
C TYR A 164 -5.34 0.37 10.07
N ALA A 165 -5.81 1.17 11.03
CA ALA A 165 -7.20 1.50 11.20
C ALA A 165 -7.35 2.94 11.69
N ALA A 166 -8.36 3.65 11.17
CA ALA A 166 -8.73 4.99 11.59
C ALA A 166 -10.24 5.08 11.77
N LEU A 167 -10.67 5.85 12.74
CA LEU A 167 -12.06 6.17 13.03
C LEU A 167 -12.20 7.66 13.26
N LEU A 168 -13.04 8.30 12.46
CA LEU A 168 -13.50 9.67 12.66
C LEU A 168 -14.93 9.63 13.19
N ALA A 169 -15.19 10.33 14.29
CA ALA A 169 -16.52 10.57 14.82
C ALA A 169 -16.82 12.08 14.83
N GLU A 170 -17.89 12.47 14.19
CA GLU A 170 -18.31 13.86 14.05
C GLU A 170 -19.71 14.07 14.59
N TYR A 171 -19.97 15.28 15.10
CA TYR A 171 -21.29 15.72 15.52
C TYR A 171 -21.67 17.02 14.79
N LYS A 172 -22.74 16.98 14.01
CA LYS A 172 -23.20 18.11 13.21
C LYS A 172 -24.04 19.06 14.07
N LEU A 173 -23.52 20.25 14.30
CA LEU A 173 -24.25 21.39 14.86
C LEU A 173 -24.64 22.35 13.73
N GLU A 174 -25.58 23.25 13.97
CA GLU A 174 -26.01 24.25 12.98
C GLU A 174 -24.86 25.15 12.48
N SER A 175 -23.90 25.48 13.35
CA SER A 175 -22.81 26.42 13.05
C SER A 175 -21.43 25.80 12.92
N CYS A 176 -21.24 24.54 13.35
CA CYS A 176 -19.94 23.86 13.29
C CYS A 176 -20.11 22.34 13.34
N THR A 177 -19.04 21.63 12.99
CA THR A 177 -19.01 20.15 13.06
C THR A 177 -17.76 19.71 13.82
N PRO A 178 -17.79 19.64 15.17
CA PRO A 178 -16.68 19.08 15.92
C PRO A 178 -16.52 17.60 15.63
N GLY A 179 -15.26 17.13 15.60
CA GLY A 179 -14.93 15.73 15.35
C GLY A 179 -13.74 15.27 16.16
N LEU A 180 -13.67 13.96 16.37
CA LEU A 180 -12.56 13.26 16.99
C LEU A 180 -12.05 12.21 16.01
N LEU A 181 -10.75 12.24 15.75
CA LEU A 181 -10.06 11.26 14.91
C LEU A 181 -9.17 10.38 15.80
N PHE A 182 -9.36 9.06 15.68
CA PHE A 182 -8.48 8.04 16.23
C PHE A 182 -7.85 7.27 15.09
N TRP A 183 -6.57 7.00 15.19
CA TRP A 183 -5.89 6.13 14.24
C TRP A 183 -4.82 5.31 14.93
N TYR A 184 -4.55 4.14 14.38
CA TYR A 184 -3.50 3.25 14.83
C TYR A 184 -2.92 2.50 13.63
N SER A 185 -1.61 2.30 13.63
CA SER A 185 -0.91 1.45 12.67
C SER A 185 0.00 0.50 13.44
N SER A 186 0.13 -0.71 12.93
CA SER A 186 1.07 -1.68 13.49
C SER A 186 2.50 -1.12 13.42
N GLY A 187 3.22 -1.29 14.52
CA GLY A 187 4.63 -0.96 14.64
C GLY A 187 5.51 -2.15 14.27
N ASP A 188 6.79 -1.99 14.54
CA ASP A 188 7.81 -3.00 14.36
C ASP A 188 8.22 -3.58 15.71
N ASP A 189 8.55 -4.87 15.77
CA ASP A 189 9.09 -5.48 16.96
C ASP A 189 10.62 -5.26 17.06
N ALA A 190 11.27 -5.83 18.07
CA ALA A 190 12.71 -5.69 18.27
C ALA A 190 13.54 -6.73 17.48
N ASN A 191 12.89 -7.61 16.71
CA ASN A 191 13.56 -8.67 15.96
C ASN A 191 13.89 -8.22 14.53
N ALA A 192 15.10 -7.84 14.27
CA ALA A 192 15.55 -7.40 12.95
C ALA A 192 15.67 -8.53 11.89
N TYR A 193 15.33 -9.78 12.23
CA TYR A 193 15.53 -10.94 11.34
C TYR A 193 14.22 -11.44 10.70
N ASN A 194 13.06 -11.12 11.26
CA ASN A 194 11.74 -11.60 10.83
C ASN A 194 10.99 -10.65 9.87
N GLY A 195 11.68 -9.64 9.36
CA GLY A 195 11.07 -8.61 8.53
C GLY A 195 10.59 -7.40 9.33
N SER A 196 9.48 -6.81 8.94
CA SER A 196 8.87 -5.68 9.62
C SER A 196 7.34 -5.84 9.68
N GLU A 197 6.76 -5.54 10.84
CA GLU A 197 5.31 -5.56 11.08
C GLU A 197 4.63 -4.21 10.79
N ARG A 198 5.34 -3.28 10.19
CA ARG A 198 4.75 -2.00 9.74
C ARG A 198 3.90 -2.19 8.50
N LEU A 199 2.82 -1.44 8.39
CA LEU A 199 2.05 -1.40 7.14
C LEU A 199 2.96 -1.02 5.96
N PRO A 200 3.04 -1.83 4.90
CA PRO A 200 3.74 -1.43 3.68
C PRO A 200 2.95 -0.37 2.92
N SER A 201 3.66 0.53 2.25
CA SER A 201 3.09 1.57 1.38
C SER A 201 3.85 1.61 0.06
N ILE A 202 3.13 1.83 -1.04
CA ILE A 202 3.72 2.01 -2.36
C ILE A 202 4.36 3.39 -2.47
N ASP A 203 3.69 4.39 -1.90
CA ASP A 203 4.20 5.75 -1.81
C ASP A 203 4.00 6.27 -0.38
N PRO A 204 5.02 6.16 0.47
CA PRO A 204 4.95 6.61 1.85
C PRO A 204 5.12 8.13 2.01
N ASP A 205 5.08 8.89 0.92
CA ASP A 205 5.34 10.32 0.95
C ASP A 205 4.27 11.04 1.79
N VAL A 206 4.49 11.03 3.09
CA VAL A 206 3.68 11.72 4.08
C VAL A 206 4.37 13.05 4.33
N TYR A 207 4.00 14.06 3.59
CA TYR A 207 4.26 15.44 4.01
C TYR A 207 3.40 15.73 5.25
N VAL A 208 4.03 15.72 6.40
CA VAL A 208 3.46 16.23 7.64
C VAL A 208 3.68 17.73 7.72
#